data_d9dd955c411b1d1240d485aff71628a6
#
_entry.id   d9dd955c411b1d1240d485aff71628a6
#
_cell.length_a   1.000
_cell.length_b   1.000
_cell.length_c   1.000
_cell.angle_alpha   90.00
_cell.angle_beta   90.00
_cell.angle_gamma   90.00
#
_symmetry.space_group_name_H-M   'P 1'
#
loop_
_entity.id
_entity.type
_entity.pdbx_description
1 polymer ?
#
loop_
_entity_poly.entity_id
_entity_poly.type
_entity_poly.pdbx_seq_one_letter_code
_entity_poly.pdbx_strand_id
1 'polypeptide(L)'
;PGFILIDKVNQMNNNWFCEDIRATNPCGEQPLPPYGSCLLGSVNLTKFVDYPFTDKASFNYEKYRKVVGIFTRMLDNVVEINGLPLAEQRHEITYKRRHGMGILGLGSTLAMLRMPYGSDESVQFTEDVVREMAVEGWRQSLALAEEKGPAPIMEDEFEITPKMMNKCPDLAKDGYKVGDILKGKLLHAKYSRYMQQIGHV
;
A
#
# COMPACT_ATOMS: atom_id res chain seq x y z
N PRO A 1 -7.88 22.15 4.43
CA PRO A 1 -7.80 21.30 3.25
C PRO A 1 -6.42 21.40 2.62
N GLY A 2 -5.85 20.24 2.25
CA GLY A 2 -4.59 20.16 1.57
C GLY A 2 -4.74 20.13 0.06
N PHE A 3 -3.61 20.19 -0.65
CA PHE A 3 -3.55 19.98 -2.09
C PHE A 3 -2.93 18.62 -2.38
N ILE A 4 -3.47 17.90 -3.38
CA ILE A 4 -2.91 16.68 -3.90
C ILE A 4 -2.43 16.93 -5.33
N LEU A 5 -1.16 16.66 -5.57
CA LEU A 5 -0.56 16.78 -6.89
C LEU A 5 -0.74 15.45 -7.64
N ILE A 6 -1.80 15.33 -8.40
CA ILE A 6 -2.18 14.10 -9.12
C ILE A 6 -1.04 13.59 -10.01
N ASP A 7 -0.28 14.45 -10.65
CA ASP A 7 0.86 14.04 -11.48
C ASP A 7 1.95 13.35 -10.67
N LYS A 8 2.26 13.86 -9.45
CA LYS A 8 3.20 13.19 -8.54
C LYS A 8 2.67 11.85 -8.04
N VAL A 9 1.38 11.77 -7.70
CA VAL A 9 0.73 10.51 -7.29
C VAL A 9 0.83 9.47 -8.40
N ASN A 10 0.57 9.86 -9.65
CA ASN A 10 0.70 8.97 -10.80
C ASN A 10 2.14 8.48 -11.03
N GLN A 11 3.16 9.26 -10.66
CA GLN A 11 4.57 8.83 -10.74
C GLN A 11 4.91 7.73 -9.73
N MET A 12 4.17 7.67 -8.60
CA MET A 12 4.39 6.72 -7.51
C MET A 12 3.39 5.55 -7.53
N ASN A 13 2.40 5.58 -8.42
CA ASN A 13 1.38 4.56 -8.51
C ASN A 13 1.97 3.20 -8.89
N ASN A 14 1.71 2.17 -8.08
CA ASN A 14 2.17 0.80 -8.35
C ASN A 14 1.54 0.20 -9.63
N ASN A 15 0.31 0.60 -9.94
CA ASN A 15 -0.43 0.15 -11.12
C ASN A 15 -0.28 1.15 -12.30
N TRP A 16 0.84 1.86 -12.36
CA TRP A 16 1.16 2.89 -13.34
C TRP A 16 1.00 2.45 -14.82
N PHE A 17 1.09 1.15 -15.07
CA PHE A 17 1.05 0.54 -16.40
C PHE A 17 -0.38 0.36 -16.94
N CYS A 18 -1.39 0.36 -16.07
CA CYS A 18 -2.78 0.04 -16.47
C CYS A 18 -3.81 1.07 -16.01
N GLU A 19 -3.44 2.05 -15.19
CA GLU A 19 -4.37 3.06 -14.70
C GLU A 19 -3.75 4.44 -14.60
N ASP A 20 -4.60 5.46 -14.55
CA ASP A 20 -4.26 6.82 -14.15
C ASP A 20 -5.14 7.21 -12.96
N ILE A 21 -4.50 7.72 -11.91
CA ILE A 21 -5.19 8.32 -10.77
C ILE A 21 -5.81 9.64 -11.24
N ARG A 22 -7.09 9.83 -10.95
CA ARG A 22 -7.89 10.98 -11.41
C ARG A 22 -8.38 11.88 -10.30
N ALA A 23 -8.67 11.29 -9.13
CA ALA A 23 -9.26 11.99 -8.00
C ALA A 23 -8.87 11.30 -6.70
N THR A 24 -9.44 11.76 -5.61
CA THR A 24 -9.37 11.10 -4.31
C THR A 24 -10.76 10.78 -3.79
N ASN A 25 -10.85 9.98 -2.74
CA ASN A 25 -12.03 9.89 -1.91
C ASN A 25 -12.30 11.24 -1.17
N PRO A 26 -13.47 11.41 -0.51
CA PRO A 26 -13.85 12.69 0.10
C PRO A 26 -12.86 13.29 1.10
N CYS A 27 -12.18 12.45 1.87
CA CYS A 27 -11.20 12.90 2.88
C CYS A 27 -9.79 13.15 2.31
N GLY A 28 -9.51 12.70 1.08
CA GLY A 28 -8.25 12.96 0.38
C GLY A 28 -7.12 11.99 0.67
N GLU A 29 -7.33 10.95 1.51
CA GLU A 29 -6.31 9.99 1.88
C GLU A 29 -6.10 8.86 0.86
N GLN A 30 -7.02 8.69 -0.10
CA GLN A 30 -6.98 7.63 -1.09
C GLN A 30 -7.04 8.18 -2.52
N PRO A 31 -5.90 8.41 -3.18
CA PRO A 31 -5.86 8.67 -4.62
C PRO A 31 -6.33 7.44 -5.41
N LEU A 32 -7.33 7.61 -6.26
CA LEU A 32 -8.03 6.52 -6.94
C LEU A 32 -8.18 6.77 -8.44
N PRO A 33 -8.17 5.71 -9.27
CA PRO A 33 -8.61 5.75 -10.66
C PRO A 33 -10.14 5.84 -10.74
N PRO A 34 -10.71 6.05 -11.93
CA PRO A 34 -12.16 5.95 -12.12
C PRO A 34 -12.73 4.62 -11.60
N TYR A 35 -13.89 4.68 -10.94
CA TYR A 35 -14.55 3.56 -10.26
C TYR A 35 -13.72 2.88 -9.16
N GLY A 36 -12.54 3.42 -8.84
CA GLY A 36 -11.68 2.91 -7.79
C GLY A 36 -12.38 2.95 -6.43
N SER A 37 -12.25 1.86 -5.69
CA SER A 37 -12.69 1.76 -4.31
C SER A 37 -11.54 1.22 -3.47
N CYS A 38 -11.44 1.67 -2.23
CA CYS A 38 -10.44 1.20 -1.30
C CYS A 38 -11.09 0.82 0.02
N LEU A 39 -10.81 -0.39 0.47
CA LEU A 39 -11.24 -0.87 1.78
C LEU A 39 -10.27 -0.33 2.82
N LEU A 40 -10.78 0.36 3.83
CA LEU A 40 -9.97 1.07 4.79
C LEU A 40 -10.02 0.43 6.17
N GLY A 41 -8.89 0.50 6.86
CA GLY A 41 -8.82 0.19 8.26
C GLY A 41 -7.54 0.72 8.89
N SER A 42 -7.54 0.92 10.21
CA SER A 42 -6.39 1.47 10.92
C SER A 42 -6.06 0.65 12.16
N VAL A 43 -4.77 0.39 12.34
CA VAL A 43 -4.24 -0.32 13.51
C VAL A 43 -4.01 0.68 14.64
N ASN A 44 -4.59 0.42 15.80
CA ASN A 44 -4.42 1.26 16.98
C ASN A 44 -3.08 0.97 17.67
N LEU A 45 -2.10 1.86 17.49
CA LEU A 45 -0.75 1.70 18.01
C LEU A 45 -0.67 1.62 19.53
N THR A 46 -1.61 2.25 20.26
CA THR A 46 -1.60 2.24 21.74
C THR A 46 -1.72 0.83 22.33
N LYS A 47 -2.19 -0.15 21.55
CA LYS A 47 -2.37 -1.55 22.01
C LYS A 47 -1.08 -2.38 22.00
N PHE A 48 0.00 -1.78 21.52
CA PHE A 48 1.30 -2.44 21.40
C PHE A 48 2.37 -1.82 22.32
N VAL A 49 1.97 -0.93 23.23
CA VAL A 49 2.90 -0.38 24.23
C VAL A 49 2.87 -1.25 25.48
N ASP A 50 4.00 -1.83 25.81
CA ASP A 50 4.23 -2.55 27.06
C ASP A 50 4.74 -1.55 28.11
N TYR A 51 4.28 -1.68 29.37
CA TYR A 51 4.64 -0.81 30.51
C TYR A 51 4.46 0.70 30.25
N PRO A 52 3.29 1.14 29.74
CA PRO A 52 3.08 2.54 29.33
C PRO A 52 3.35 3.53 30.47
N PHE A 53 3.85 4.70 30.11
CA PHE A 53 4.17 5.82 31.02
C PHE A 53 5.27 5.54 32.06
N THR A 54 6.01 4.46 31.93
CA THR A 54 7.13 4.10 32.81
C THR A 54 8.48 4.21 32.08
N ASP A 55 9.58 4.15 32.81
CA ASP A 55 10.93 4.12 32.25
C ASP A 55 11.23 2.80 31.50
N LYS A 56 10.35 1.79 31.63
CA LYS A 56 10.42 0.51 30.91
C LYS A 56 9.48 0.46 29.70
N ALA A 57 8.83 1.58 29.38
CA ALA A 57 7.89 1.62 28.25
C ALA A 57 8.59 1.20 26.95
N SER A 58 7.99 0.28 26.22
CA SER A 58 8.53 -0.22 24.96
C SER A 58 7.41 -0.56 23.99
N PHE A 59 7.70 -0.49 22.70
CA PHE A 59 6.75 -0.88 21.65
C PHE A 59 6.97 -2.35 21.26
N ASN A 60 5.91 -3.12 21.29
CA ASN A 60 5.93 -4.55 21.00
C ASN A 60 5.76 -4.81 19.51
N TYR A 61 6.86 -4.76 18.77
CA TYR A 61 6.88 -4.99 17.32
C TYR A 61 6.43 -6.40 16.93
N GLU A 62 6.71 -7.43 17.73
CA GLU A 62 6.28 -8.80 17.41
C GLU A 62 4.76 -8.91 17.38
N LYS A 63 4.09 -8.43 18.43
CA LYS A 63 2.62 -8.38 18.49
C LYS A 63 2.04 -7.51 17.38
N TYR A 64 2.71 -6.38 17.07
CA TYR A 64 2.29 -5.48 16.01
C TYR A 64 2.32 -6.15 14.64
N ARG A 65 3.44 -6.78 14.24
CA ARG A 65 3.57 -7.51 12.96
C ARG A 65 2.49 -8.59 12.83
N LYS A 66 2.26 -9.38 13.88
CA LYS A 66 1.20 -10.40 13.89
C LYS A 66 -0.18 -9.81 13.59
N VAL A 67 -0.52 -8.68 14.21
CA VAL A 67 -1.81 -8.01 13.99
C VAL A 67 -1.88 -7.42 12.58
N VAL A 68 -0.81 -6.83 12.06
CA VAL A 68 -0.73 -6.33 10.68
C VAL A 68 -1.01 -7.45 9.67
N GLY A 69 -0.39 -8.62 9.83
CA GLY A 69 -0.64 -9.77 8.95
C GLY A 69 -2.11 -10.23 8.98
N ILE A 70 -2.69 -10.37 10.17
CA ILE A 70 -4.13 -10.73 10.34
C ILE A 70 -5.02 -9.67 9.68
N PHE A 71 -4.69 -8.40 9.87
CA PHE A 71 -5.48 -7.29 9.36
C PHE A 71 -5.40 -7.17 7.84
N THR A 72 -4.24 -7.45 7.24
CA THR A 72 -4.07 -7.55 5.78
C THR A 72 -5.00 -8.61 5.21
N ARG A 73 -5.04 -9.81 5.81
CA ARG A 73 -5.99 -10.87 5.41
C ARG A 73 -7.45 -10.44 5.57
N MET A 74 -7.77 -9.76 6.66
CA MET A 74 -9.13 -9.27 6.88
C MET A 74 -9.57 -8.31 5.78
N LEU A 75 -8.73 -7.33 5.42
CA LEU A 75 -9.03 -6.38 4.35
C LEU A 75 -9.15 -7.07 2.99
N ASP A 76 -8.29 -8.04 2.70
CA ASP A 76 -8.38 -8.84 1.48
C ASP A 76 -9.68 -9.66 1.40
N ASN A 77 -10.12 -10.25 2.52
CA ASN A 77 -11.40 -10.95 2.58
C ASN A 77 -12.60 -10.02 2.33
N VAL A 78 -12.54 -8.77 2.79
CA VAL A 78 -13.61 -7.79 2.54
C VAL A 78 -13.72 -7.44 1.05
N VAL A 79 -12.66 -7.57 0.25
CA VAL A 79 -12.75 -7.47 -1.22
C VAL A 79 -13.79 -8.44 -1.79
N GLU A 80 -13.85 -9.65 -1.26
CA GLU A 80 -14.78 -10.70 -1.73
C GLU A 80 -16.24 -10.41 -1.36
N ILE A 81 -16.48 -9.87 -0.18
CA ILE A 81 -17.83 -9.80 0.43
C ILE A 81 -18.46 -8.42 0.37
N ASN A 82 -17.75 -7.40 -0.20
CA ASN A 82 -18.33 -6.07 -0.29
C ASN A 82 -19.50 -6.00 -1.28
N GLY A 83 -20.49 -5.17 -0.97
CA GLY A 83 -21.72 -5.01 -1.75
C GLY A 83 -21.73 -3.77 -2.63
N LEU A 84 -20.63 -3.43 -3.32
CA LEU A 84 -20.57 -2.26 -4.19
C LEU A 84 -21.70 -2.26 -5.23
N PRO A 85 -22.43 -1.15 -5.42
CA PRO A 85 -23.66 -1.14 -6.22
C PRO A 85 -23.40 -1.19 -7.73
N LEU A 86 -22.28 -0.61 -8.22
CA LEU A 86 -21.99 -0.55 -9.64
C LEU A 86 -21.12 -1.73 -10.09
N ALA A 87 -21.41 -2.26 -11.27
CA ALA A 87 -20.64 -3.37 -11.85
C ALA A 87 -19.17 -3.00 -12.08
N GLU A 88 -18.92 -1.79 -12.53
CA GLU A 88 -17.58 -1.23 -12.76
C GLU A 88 -16.77 -1.15 -11.48
N GLN A 89 -17.39 -0.75 -10.36
CA GLN A 89 -16.73 -0.74 -9.06
C GLN A 89 -16.40 -2.15 -8.57
N ARG A 90 -17.35 -3.09 -8.74
CA ARG A 90 -17.09 -4.51 -8.38
C ARG A 90 -15.94 -5.09 -9.20
N HIS A 91 -15.93 -4.83 -10.51
CA HIS A 91 -14.82 -5.26 -11.37
C HIS A 91 -13.50 -4.66 -10.91
N GLU A 92 -13.44 -3.35 -10.73
CA GLU A 92 -12.23 -2.62 -10.36
C GLU A 92 -11.63 -3.15 -9.04
N ILE A 93 -12.46 -3.36 -8.01
CA ILE A 93 -11.97 -3.82 -6.71
C ILE A 93 -11.52 -5.28 -6.72
N THR A 94 -12.23 -6.16 -7.42
CA THR A 94 -11.85 -7.58 -7.51
C THR A 94 -10.66 -7.80 -8.42
N TYR A 95 -10.54 -7.02 -9.49
CA TYR A 95 -9.46 -7.09 -10.45
C TYR A 95 -8.11 -6.65 -9.89
N LYS A 96 -8.11 -5.57 -9.07
CA LYS A 96 -6.87 -4.99 -8.49
C LYS A 96 -6.66 -5.31 -7.02
N ARG A 97 -7.71 -5.73 -6.31
CA ARG A 97 -7.70 -6.07 -4.87
C ARG A 97 -7.09 -4.99 -3.98
N ARG A 98 -7.40 -3.72 -4.29
CA ARG A 98 -6.87 -2.56 -3.56
C ARG A 98 -7.50 -2.45 -2.18
N HIS A 99 -6.68 -2.34 -1.15
CA HIS A 99 -7.10 -1.98 0.20
C HIS A 99 -6.07 -1.05 0.85
N GLY A 100 -6.52 -0.27 1.84
CA GLY A 100 -5.70 0.69 2.56
C GLY A 100 -5.61 0.36 4.04
N MET A 101 -4.39 0.19 4.54
CA MET A 101 -4.11 0.04 5.96
C MET A 101 -3.41 1.29 6.48
N GLY A 102 -3.93 1.84 7.58
CA GLY A 102 -3.36 2.99 8.25
C GLY A 102 -3.06 2.71 9.72
N ILE A 103 -2.62 3.75 10.41
CA ILE A 103 -2.38 3.76 11.85
C ILE A 103 -3.29 4.78 12.52
N LEU A 104 -3.62 4.56 13.77
CA LEU A 104 -4.23 5.54 14.65
C LEU A 104 -3.56 5.54 16.03
N GLY A 105 -3.70 6.64 16.74
CA GLY A 105 -3.18 6.75 18.10
C GLY A 105 -1.67 7.01 18.19
N LEU A 106 -1.00 7.49 17.14
CA LEU A 106 0.44 7.79 17.16
C LEU A 106 0.81 8.73 18.28
N GLY A 107 0.16 9.90 18.39
CA GLY A 107 0.46 10.86 19.45
C GLY A 107 0.27 10.29 20.85
N SER A 108 -0.79 9.49 21.07
CA SER A 108 -1.01 8.80 22.34
C SER A 108 0.08 7.74 22.61
N THR A 109 0.52 7.02 21.58
CA THR A 109 1.61 6.04 21.68
C THR A 109 2.92 6.71 22.06
N LEU A 110 3.26 7.84 21.46
CA LEU A 110 4.43 8.63 21.81
C LEU A 110 4.39 9.08 23.28
N ALA A 111 3.23 9.56 23.73
CA ALA A 111 3.04 9.92 25.14
C ALA A 111 3.22 8.71 26.08
N MET A 112 2.68 7.53 25.72
CA MET A 112 2.85 6.29 26.47
C MET A 112 4.32 5.84 26.53
N LEU A 113 5.08 6.07 25.46
CA LEU A 113 6.52 5.79 25.37
C LEU A 113 7.39 6.89 25.97
N ARG A 114 6.78 8.02 26.41
CA ARG A 114 7.46 9.20 26.93
C ARG A 114 8.38 9.90 25.91
N MET A 115 8.04 9.78 24.63
CA MET A 115 8.73 10.46 23.52
C MET A 115 8.07 11.80 23.25
N PRO A 116 8.80 12.92 23.26
CA PRO A 116 8.27 14.21 22.84
C PRO A 116 7.84 14.20 21.37
N TYR A 117 6.63 14.65 21.06
CA TYR A 117 6.16 14.78 19.70
C TYR A 117 7.05 15.76 18.91
N GLY A 118 7.51 15.33 17.72
CA GLY A 118 8.39 16.13 16.85
C GLY A 118 9.88 16.06 17.21
N SER A 119 10.28 15.23 18.19
CA SER A 119 11.68 14.91 18.43
C SER A 119 12.23 13.97 17.34
N ASP A 120 13.55 13.97 17.14
CA ASP A 120 14.20 13.06 16.18
C ASP A 120 13.88 11.59 16.51
N GLU A 121 13.82 11.23 17.78
CA GLU A 121 13.43 9.90 18.25
C GLU A 121 12.00 9.55 17.83
N SER A 122 11.04 10.50 17.97
CA SER A 122 9.65 10.26 17.57
C SER A 122 9.47 10.15 16.05
N VAL A 123 10.29 10.87 15.28
CA VAL A 123 10.33 10.77 13.82
C VAL A 123 10.84 9.41 13.41
N GLN A 124 11.97 8.96 13.99
CA GLN A 124 12.53 7.64 13.72
C GLN A 124 11.57 6.51 14.11
N PHE A 125 10.95 6.59 15.29
CA PHE A 125 9.94 5.64 15.73
C PHE A 125 8.77 5.57 14.75
N THR A 126 8.30 6.71 14.24
CA THR A 126 7.20 6.75 13.27
C THR A 126 7.60 6.09 11.96
N GLU A 127 8.81 6.36 11.48
CA GLU A 127 9.36 5.70 10.27
C GLU A 127 9.41 4.17 10.47
N ASP A 128 9.94 3.71 11.59
CA ASP A 128 10.09 2.28 11.89
C ASP A 128 8.72 1.58 11.94
N VAL A 129 7.73 2.16 12.62
CA VAL A 129 6.38 1.60 12.72
C VAL A 129 5.71 1.51 11.35
N VAL A 130 5.83 2.55 10.52
CA VAL A 130 5.23 2.55 9.17
C VAL A 130 5.96 1.59 8.23
N ARG A 131 7.30 1.51 8.32
CA ARG A 131 8.10 0.53 7.58
C ARG A 131 7.70 -0.89 7.92
N GLU A 132 7.58 -1.22 9.21
CA GLU A 132 7.15 -2.56 9.66
C GLU A 132 5.75 -2.91 9.16
N MET A 133 4.83 -1.95 9.16
CA MET A 133 3.50 -2.16 8.59
C MET A 133 3.56 -2.43 7.08
N ALA A 134 4.35 -1.67 6.34
CA ALA A 134 4.48 -1.85 4.90
C ALA A 134 5.09 -3.23 4.57
N VAL A 135 6.21 -3.58 5.21
CA VAL A 135 6.92 -4.85 4.96
C VAL A 135 6.05 -6.05 5.32
N GLU A 136 5.42 -6.04 6.50
CA GLU A 136 4.59 -7.16 6.95
C GLU A 136 3.29 -7.26 6.15
N GLY A 137 2.70 -6.12 5.78
CA GLY A 137 1.52 -6.08 4.89
C GLY A 137 1.83 -6.70 3.52
N TRP A 138 2.97 -6.36 2.91
CA TRP A 138 3.40 -6.97 1.65
C TRP A 138 3.73 -8.46 1.79
N ARG A 139 4.43 -8.87 2.86
CA ARG A 139 4.71 -10.27 3.13
C ARG A 139 3.42 -11.10 3.22
N GLN A 140 2.43 -10.61 3.96
CA GLN A 140 1.13 -11.26 4.07
C GLN A 140 0.37 -11.24 2.73
N SER A 141 0.48 -10.17 1.94
CA SER A 141 -0.13 -10.10 0.61
C SER A 141 0.44 -11.15 -0.34
N LEU A 142 1.77 -11.38 -0.31
CA LEU A 142 2.40 -12.45 -1.09
C LEU A 142 1.93 -13.83 -0.64
N ALA A 143 1.85 -14.09 0.68
CA ALA A 143 1.32 -15.34 1.21
C ALA A 143 -0.15 -15.58 0.79
N LEU A 144 -0.97 -14.52 0.74
CA LEU A 144 -2.34 -14.62 0.22
C LEU A 144 -2.38 -14.91 -1.27
N ALA A 145 -1.47 -14.36 -2.05
CA ALA A 145 -1.36 -14.67 -3.48
C ALA A 145 -0.94 -16.12 -3.73
N GLU A 146 -0.11 -16.71 -2.88
CA GLU A 146 0.21 -18.14 -2.92
C GLU A 146 -1.00 -19.02 -2.55
N GLU A 147 -1.78 -18.61 -1.56
CA GLU A 147 -2.93 -19.36 -1.04
C GLU A 147 -4.16 -19.31 -1.95
N LYS A 148 -4.49 -18.10 -2.46
CA LYS A 148 -5.74 -17.80 -3.18
C LYS A 148 -5.55 -17.57 -4.68
N GLY A 149 -4.32 -17.48 -5.13
CA GLY A 149 -3.94 -16.91 -6.42
C GLY A 149 -3.71 -15.40 -6.35
N PRO A 150 -2.87 -14.85 -7.24
CA PRO A 150 -2.60 -13.42 -7.30
C PRO A 150 -3.84 -12.64 -7.79
N ALA A 151 -3.85 -11.32 -7.57
CA ALA A 151 -4.86 -10.45 -8.16
C ALA A 151 -4.81 -10.59 -9.70
N PRO A 152 -5.98 -10.63 -10.40
CA PRO A 152 -6.03 -10.86 -11.85
C PRO A 152 -5.08 -9.96 -12.64
N ILE A 153 -4.99 -8.68 -12.27
CA ILE A 153 -4.10 -7.71 -12.91
C ILE A 153 -2.62 -8.16 -12.94
N MET A 154 -2.19 -9.00 -12.01
CA MET A 154 -0.80 -9.47 -11.93
C MET A 154 -0.48 -10.54 -12.98
N GLU A 155 -1.48 -11.31 -13.39
CA GLU A 155 -1.33 -12.37 -14.41
C GLU A 155 -1.67 -11.90 -15.83
N ASP A 156 -2.38 -10.79 -15.98
CA ASP A 156 -2.70 -10.21 -17.28
C ASP A 156 -1.45 -9.70 -18.00
N GLU A 157 -1.55 -9.69 -19.31
CA GLU A 157 -0.51 -9.24 -20.22
C GLU A 157 -0.78 -7.83 -20.72
N PHE A 158 0.25 -7.00 -20.73
CA PHE A 158 0.19 -5.60 -21.13
C PHE A 158 1.20 -5.32 -22.23
N GLU A 159 0.70 -4.78 -23.34
CA GLU A 159 1.57 -4.28 -24.42
C GLU A 159 2.22 -2.97 -24.00
N ILE A 160 3.53 -2.88 -24.14
CA ILE A 160 4.28 -1.67 -23.84
C ILE A 160 3.91 -0.57 -24.83
N THR A 161 3.31 0.49 -24.31
CA THR A 161 2.94 1.69 -25.08
C THR A 161 4.02 2.77 -25.02
N PRO A 162 4.01 3.75 -25.97
CA PRO A 162 4.87 4.93 -25.87
C PRO A 162 4.69 5.69 -24.54
N LYS A 163 3.46 5.74 -24.01
CA LYS A 163 3.16 6.35 -22.71
C LYS A 163 3.86 5.62 -21.56
N MET A 164 3.88 4.29 -21.58
CA MET A 164 4.57 3.48 -20.57
C MET A 164 6.08 3.69 -20.62
N MET A 165 6.68 3.73 -21.82
CA MET A 165 8.11 4.01 -21.99
C MET A 165 8.50 5.39 -21.44
N ASN A 166 7.65 6.41 -21.65
CA ASN A 166 7.87 7.74 -21.10
C ASN A 166 7.74 7.78 -19.55
N LYS A 167 6.79 7.02 -18.99
CA LYS A 167 6.61 6.93 -17.53
C LYS A 167 7.74 6.14 -16.85
N CYS A 168 8.27 5.12 -17.50
CA CYS A 168 9.31 4.25 -16.97
C CYS A 168 10.44 4.01 -18.01
N PRO A 169 11.42 4.91 -18.08
CA PRO A 169 12.58 4.77 -19.00
C PRO A 169 13.44 3.52 -18.73
N ASP A 170 13.33 2.92 -17.54
CA ASP A 170 14.09 1.72 -17.19
C ASP A 170 13.69 0.50 -18.03
N LEU A 171 12.47 0.47 -18.57
CA LEU A 171 12.07 -0.52 -19.56
C LEU A 171 13.02 -0.55 -20.76
N ALA A 172 13.37 0.63 -21.30
CA ALA A 172 14.30 0.74 -22.42
C ALA A 172 15.73 0.31 -22.06
N LYS A 173 16.17 0.62 -20.83
CA LYS A 173 17.48 0.18 -20.32
C LYS A 173 17.60 -1.34 -20.23
N ASP A 174 16.49 -2.01 -19.91
CA ASP A 174 16.39 -3.47 -19.85
C ASP A 174 16.16 -4.11 -21.24
N GLY A 175 16.12 -3.31 -22.32
CA GLY A 175 16.04 -3.79 -23.69
C GLY A 175 14.61 -3.95 -24.24
N TYR A 176 13.58 -3.61 -23.46
CA TYR A 176 12.19 -3.66 -23.91
C TYR A 176 11.85 -2.54 -24.89
N LYS A 177 10.91 -2.80 -25.79
CA LYS A 177 10.47 -1.88 -26.85
C LYS A 177 8.96 -1.71 -26.80
N VAL A 178 8.46 -0.65 -27.43
CA VAL A 178 7.03 -0.47 -27.70
C VAL A 178 6.54 -1.65 -28.54
N GLY A 179 5.42 -2.26 -28.12
CA GLY A 179 4.85 -3.46 -28.70
C GLY A 179 5.24 -4.77 -28.00
N ASP A 180 6.27 -4.78 -27.13
CA ASP A 180 6.57 -5.95 -26.32
C ASP A 180 5.46 -6.20 -25.30
N ILE A 181 5.22 -7.47 -24.95
CA ILE A 181 4.17 -7.89 -24.04
C ILE A 181 4.80 -8.33 -22.70
N LEU A 182 4.37 -7.74 -21.60
CA LEU A 182 4.84 -8.06 -20.26
C LEU A 182 3.67 -8.36 -19.32
N LYS A 183 3.87 -9.28 -18.38
CA LYS A 183 2.91 -9.55 -17.32
C LYS A 183 2.86 -8.42 -16.28
N GLY A 184 1.65 -8.16 -15.77
CA GLY A 184 1.41 -7.14 -14.74
C GLY A 184 2.29 -7.31 -13.52
N LYS A 185 2.53 -8.54 -13.05
CA LYS A 185 3.43 -8.82 -11.92
C LYS A 185 4.87 -8.32 -12.15
N LEU A 186 5.40 -8.43 -13.36
CA LEU A 186 6.73 -7.91 -13.67
C LEU A 186 6.74 -6.38 -13.66
N LEU A 187 5.73 -5.76 -14.27
CA LEU A 187 5.58 -4.31 -14.31
C LEU A 187 5.38 -3.72 -12.90
N HIS A 188 4.61 -4.39 -12.06
CA HIS A 188 4.38 -3.99 -10.69
C HIS A 188 5.63 -4.15 -9.81
N ALA A 189 6.21 -5.34 -9.76
CA ALA A 189 7.31 -5.64 -8.83
C ALA A 189 8.63 -4.93 -9.21
N LYS A 190 9.01 -4.97 -10.48
CA LYS A 190 10.31 -4.45 -10.92
C LYS A 190 10.28 -2.96 -11.23
N TYR A 191 9.20 -2.44 -11.80
CA TYR A 191 9.15 -1.09 -12.36
C TYR A 191 8.29 -0.10 -11.57
N SER A 192 7.70 -0.50 -10.44
CA SER A 192 7.04 0.42 -9.53
C SER A 192 8.08 1.15 -8.67
N ARG A 193 8.04 2.48 -8.70
CA ARG A 193 8.94 3.31 -7.89
C ARG A 193 8.78 3.07 -6.39
N TYR A 194 7.54 2.88 -5.95
CA TYR A 194 7.26 2.59 -4.53
C TYR A 194 7.88 1.25 -4.11
N MET A 195 7.72 0.19 -4.90
CA MET A 195 8.31 -1.12 -4.61
C MET A 195 9.84 -1.07 -4.58
N GLN A 196 10.45 -0.26 -5.44
CA GLN A 196 11.90 -0.05 -5.42
C GLN A 196 12.37 0.67 -4.14
N GLN A 197 11.57 1.59 -3.59
CA GLN A 197 11.92 2.34 -2.38
C GLN A 197 11.81 1.51 -1.09
N ILE A 198 10.81 0.66 -0.97
CA ILE A 198 10.63 -0.19 0.23
C ILE A 198 11.58 -1.39 0.26
N GLY A 199 12.31 -1.62 -0.82
CA GLY A 199 13.12 -2.82 -1.00
C GLY A 199 12.27 -4.03 -1.38
N HIS A 200 12.88 -5.01 -2.02
CA HIS A 200 12.17 -6.24 -2.37
C HIS A 200 11.83 -7.02 -1.09
N VAL A 201 10.55 -7.27 -0.88
CA VAL A 201 10.03 -8.16 0.16
C VAL A 201 10.13 -9.59 -0.35
#